data_215b1a9cf61a2cec4e9d8d8212b50082
#
_entry.id   215b1a9cf61a2cec4e9d8d8212b50082
#
_cell.length_a   1.000
_cell.length_b   1.000
_cell.length_c   1.000
_cell.angle_alpha   90.00
_cell.angle_beta   90.00
_cell.angle_gamma   90.00
#
_symmetry.space_group_name_H-M   'P 1'
#
loop_
_entity.id
_entity.type
_entity.pdbx_description
1 polymer ?
#
loop_
_entity_poly.entity_id
_entity_poly.type
_entity_poly.pdbx_seq_one_letter_code
_entity_poly.pdbx_strand_id
1 'polypeptide(L)'
;MMTPRMRVALALFGLLASSNLGLAQSAADSAWMAGDVNTARELYAARLEADSSDELALHRLALTLAWDARYDESLDLLDRLLGISPGNSEARVDRAKVMAWSGDLQGAIREVDAVLEGDPSYVPALEARARYQAWRGDLTSAIAMQNEVLGVEPGNRNAWRSQATYLVWDDRLSEAVAIYDSLLKSDPTDRDSRLGKAQALAWSNRLDEAAALYDGLLESDSTDVDALVGRARVAAWEGRLIDAESRWRHAVSAAPNQASAYAGLGQTLRWQGRNAASYEALNQAIALAPGHSEAGDELRALRLDLGPRAEPGILFTNDSDRNDIVTVEAEAGWHPVPAVGVRATAYYRDARVGGSGSLQRSAGGLLLSGSTELEPGWGLTAAIGVSSSDGTGGTTGRLEANVRTPRRNPVVGSLDVVTGPLDESAALIENGVTVDLLQAGARARLGSKWRVDGSASVASFDGSESNRRVAGSLFTGAQVSGSFDVGLFARAFGFEKQLSDGYFDPDLYWITELTATWSSGSGNWRYSLDAAPGVQQVGGGGEISATIRAGGSLAYSFGPGRELSLRTLYSTTGLNSFASGSQDYRYLSVGLGLTWAAY
;
A
#
# COMPACT_ATOMS: atom_id res chain seq x y z
N MET A 1 2.99 86.51 -0.41
CA MET A 1 1.68 86.53 -1.11
C MET A 1 1.79 85.71 -2.37
N MET A 2 1.24 84.51 -2.41
CA MET A 2 1.15 83.68 -3.62
C MET A 2 0.16 84.29 -4.61
N THR A 3 0.57 84.43 -5.86
CA THR A 3 -0.29 84.97 -6.92
C THR A 3 -1.45 84.03 -7.26
N PRO A 4 -2.61 84.59 -7.71
CA PRO A 4 -3.80 83.77 -8.05
C PRO A 4 -3.52 82.64 -9.06
N ARG A 5 -2.52 82.83 -9.97
CA ARG A 5 -2.09 81.82 -10.96
C ARG A 5 -1.40 80.63 -10.33
N MET A 6 -0.66 80.78 -9.20
CA MET A 6 0.01 79.71 -8.48
C MET A 6 -0.99 78.86 -7.68
N ARG A 7 -2.10 79.47 -7.21
CA ARG A 7 -3.19 78.71 -6.54
C ARG A 7 -4.00 77.85 -7.51
N VAL A 8 -4.22 78.34 -8.73
CA VAL A 8 -4.92 77.57 -9.79
C VAL A 8 -4.04 76.42 -10.32
N ALA A 9 -2.70 76.65 -10.45
CA ALA A 9 -1.79 75.61 -10.86
C ALA A 9 -1.66 74.49 -9.81
N LEU A 10 -1.63 74.84 -8.51
CA LEU A 10 -1.62 73.87 -7.40
C LEU A 10 -2.96 73.11 -7.26
N ALA A 11 -4.11 73.79 -7.51
CA ALA A 11 -5.42 73.17 -7.55
C ALA A 11 -5.62 72.21 -8.75
N LEU A 12 -5.11 72.61 -9.93
CA LEU A 12 -5.10 71.77 -11.12
C LEU A 12 -4.13 70.57 -11.00
N PHE A 13 -3.00 70.74 -10.34
CA PHE A 13 -2.06 69.64 -10.05
C PHE A 13 -2.63 68.66 -9.01
N GLY A 14 -3.34 69.18 -7.98
CA GLY A 14 -4.08 68.38 -7.01
C GLY A 14 -5.26 67.59 -7.64
N LEU A 15 -5.99 68.22 -8.58
CA LEU A 15 -7.10 67.56 -9.29
C LEU A 15 -6.61 66.51 -10.31
N LEU A 16 -5.47 66.73 -10.99
CA LEU A 16 -4.85 65.78 -11.90
C LEU A 16 -4.21 64.61 -11.12
N ALA A 17 -3.63 64.88 -9.95
CA ALA A 17 -3.11 63.83 -9.07
C ALA A 17 -4.23 62.98 -8.49
N SER A 18 -5.37 63.56 -8.04
CA SER A 18 -6.52 62.82 -7.52
C SER A 18 -7.28 62.02 -8.59
N SER A 19 -7.32 62.53 -9.84
CA SER A 19 -7.94 61.76 -10.94
C SER A 19 -7.08 60.60 -11.41
N ASN A 20 -5.72 60.72 -11.38
CA ASN A 20 -4.83 59.60 -11.66
C ASN A 20 -4.79 58.56 -10.56
N LEU A 21 -4.92 58.97 -9.29
CA LEU A 21 -5.08 58.01 -8.18
C LEU A 21 -6.41 57.23 -8.28
N GLY A 22 -7.51 57.88 -8.61
CA GLY A 22 -8.82 57.22 -8.79
C GLY A 22 -8.84 56.22 -9.94
N LEU A 23 -8.16 56.54 -11.07
CA LEU A 23 -8.03 55.62 -12.21
C LEU A 23 -7.09 54.45 -11.89
N ALA A 24 -6.00 54.65 -11.15
CA ALA A 24 -5.07 53.60 -10.69
C ALA A 24 -5.74 52.71 -9.65
N GLN A 25 -6.61 53.23 -8.78
CA GLN A 25 -7.40 52.50 -7.83
C GLN A 25 -8.36 51.55 -8.54
N SER A 26 -9.10 52.01 -9.53
CA SER A 26 -10.01 51.21 -10.32
C SER A 26 -9.33 50.13 -11.15
N ALA A 27 -8.11 50.39 -11.66
CA ALA A 27 -7.31 49.42 -12.42
C ALA A 27 -6.74 48.29 -11.53
N ALA A 28 -6.21 48.61 -10.34
CA ALA A 28 -5.70 47.63 -9.40
C ALA A 28 -6.81 46.70 -8.88
N ASP A 29 -7.95 47.27 -8.52
CA ASP A 29 -9.11 46.53 -8.04
C ASP A 29 -9.72 45.66 -9.17
N SER A 30 -9.72 46.15 -10.42
CA SER A 30 -10.14 45.37 -11.59
C SER A 30 -9.22 44.17 -11.86
N ALA A 31 -7.91 44.33 -11.79
CA ALA A 31 -6.96 43.24 -11.92
C ALA A 31 -7.11 42.22 -10.79
N TRP A 32 -7.29 42.70 -9.56
CA TRP A 32 -7.57 41.84 -8.41
C TRP A 32 -8.86 41.00 -8.61
N MET A 33 -9.94 41.63 -9.01
CA MET A 33 -11.23 40.95 -9.25
C MET A 33 -11.15 39.99 -10.44
N ALA A 34 -10.31 40.26 -11.41
CA ALA A 34 -10.06 39.38 -12.56
C ALA A 34 -9.12 38.21 -12.22
N GLY A 35 -8.53 38.17 -11.01
CA GLY A 35 -7.54 37.17 -10.63
C GLY A 35 -6.18 37.34 -11.29
N ASP A 36 -5.92 38.49 -11.94
CA ASP A 36 -4.60 38.82 -12.49
C ASP A 36 -3.68 39.32 -11.37
N VAL A 37 -3.13 38.34 -10.62
CA VAL A 37 -2.31 38.59 -9.44
C VAL A 37 -1.07 39.41 -9.75
N ASN A 38 -0.44 39.20 -10.90
CA ASN A 38 0.79 39.90 -11.25
C ASN A 38 0.52 41.38 -11.54
N THR A 39 -0.47 41.68 -12.39
CA THR A 39 -0.89 43.06 -12.67
C THR A 39 -1.42 43.75 -11.41
N ALA A 40 -2.20 43.06 -10.58
CA ALA A 40 -2.66 43.59 -9.30
C ALA A 40 -1.50 43.97 -8.38
N ARG A 41 -0.50 43.12 -8.27
CA ARG A 41 0.73 43.35 -7.46
C ARG A 41 1.46 44.61 -7.89
N GLU A 42 1.73 44.75 -9.19
CA GLU A 42 2.44 45.94 -9.74
C GLU A 42 1.65 47.22 -9.46
N LEU A 43 0.36 47.20 -9.68
CA LEU A 43 -0.51 48.36 -9.47
C LEU A 43 -0.65 48.73 -7.99
N TYR A 44 -0.78 47.76 -7.06
CA TYR A 44 -0.82 48.05 -5.63
C TYR A 44 0.55 48.52 -5.12
N ALA A 45 1.67 48.00 -5.64
CA ALA A 45 3.00 48.50 -5.32
C ALA A 45 3.17 49.98 -5.76
N ALA A 46 2.76 50.34 -6.96
CA ALA A 46 2.77 51.73 -7.43
C ALA A 46 1.87 52.67 -6.59
N ARG A 47 0.73 52.15 -6.09
CA ARG A 47 -0.11 52.93 -5.15
C ARG A 47 0.60 53.22 -3.85
N LEU A 48 1.35 52.24 -3.29
CA LEU A 48 2.14 52.43 -2.08
C LEU A 48 3.35 53.38 -2.25
N GLU A 49 3.90 53.47 -3.46
CA GLU A 49 4.91 54.49 -3.79
C GLU A 49 4.31 55.91 -3.76
N ALA A 50 3.05 56.04 -4.17
CA ALA A 50 2.33 57.33 -4.18
C ALA A 50 1.77 57.70 -2.80
N ASP A 51 1.22 56.74 -2.08
CA ASP A 51 0.72 56.86 -0.70
C ASP A 51 1.11 55.64 0.13
N SER A 52 2.14 55.80 0.96
CA SER A 52 2.66 54.74 1.80
C SER A 52 1.74 54.31 2.92
N SER A 53 0.63 55.01 3.12
CA SER A 53 -0.42 54.72 4.12
C SER A 53 -1.71 54.17 3.51
N ASP A 54 -1.73 53.84 2.22
CA ASP A 54 -2.88 53.25 1.54
C ASP A 54 -3.15 51.82 2.12
N GLU A 55 -4.10 51.73 3.04
CA GLU A 55 -4.44 50.51 3.75
C GLU A 55 -4.86 49.37 2.82
N LEU A 56 -5.66 49.68 1.76
CA LEU A 56 -6.09 48.66 0.81
C LEU A 56 -4.91 48.10 -0.01
N ALA A 57 -4.02 49.00 -0.44
CA ALA A 57 -2.84 48.60 -1.18
C ALA A 57 -1.86 47.77 -0.30
N LEU A 58 -1.66 48.16 0.97
CA LEU A 58 -0.90 47.38 1.94
C LEU A 58 -1.46 45.96 2.07
N HIS A 59 -2.78 45.86 2.28
CA HIS A 59 -3.46 44.57 2.48
C HIS A 59 -3.38 43.67 1.22
N ARG A 60 -3.79 44.20 0.06
CA ARG A 60 -3.82 43.42 -1.18
C ARG A 60 -2.44 43.02 -1.66
N LEU A 61 -1.44 43.91 -1.55
CA LEU A 61 -0.07 43.57 -1.91
C LEU A 61 0.49 42.48 -0.98
N ALA A 62 0.23 42.57 0.31
CA ALA A 62 0.63 41.54 1.27
C ALA A 62 0.07 40.15 0.89
N LEU A 63 -1.19 40.06 0.53
CA LEU A 63 -1.82 38.80 0.10
C LEU A 63 -1.19 38.25 -1.19
N THR A 64 -0.86 39.11 -2.18
CA THR A 64 -0.20 38.65 -3.40
C THR A 64 1.21 38.12 -3.15
N LEU A 65 1.94 38.72 -2.22
CA LEU A 65 3.28 38.26 -1.80
C LEU A 65 3.19 36.93 -1.05
N ALA A 66 2.19 36.76 -0.18
CA ALA A 66 1.96 35.50 0.53
C ALA A 66 1.66 34.34 -0.43
N TRP A 67 0.95 34.56 -1.52
CA TRP A 67 0.69 33.53 -2.55
C TRP A 67 1.96 33.13 -3.32
N ASP A 68 2.96 34.04 -3.40
CA ASP A 68 4.28 33.72 -3.96
C ASP A 68 5.27 33.17 -2.90
N ALA A 69 4.77 32.78 -1.73
CA ALA A 69 5.57 32.32 -0.58
C ALA A 69 6.62 33.33 -0.07
N ARG A 70 6.46 34.63 -0.38
CA ARG A 70 7.28 35.73 0.14
C ARG A 70 6.71 36.18 1.49
N TYR A 71 6.72 35.27 2.46
CA TYR A 71 5.99 35.45 3.73
C TYR A 71 6.51 36.62 4.57
N ASP A 72 7.84 36.80 4.65
CA ASP A 72 8.44 37.87 5.45
C ASP A 72 7.99 39.25 4.95
N GLU A 73 8.05 39.47 3.63
CA GLU A 73 7.60 40.72 3.02
C GLU A 73 6.10 40.96 3.16
N SER A 74 5.31 39.90 3.10
CA SER A 74 3.87 39.96 3.36
C SER A 74 3.59 40.38 4.81
N LEU A 75 4.27 39.78 5.77
CA LEU A 75 4.13 40.09 7.20
C LEU A 75 4.53 41.55 7.50
N ASP A 76 5.63 42.05 6.89
CA ASP A 76 6.04 43.46 7.03
C ASP A 76 4.96 44.45 6.58
N LEU A 77 4.26 44.14 5.46
CA LEU A 77 3.16 45.00 4.98
C LEU A 77 1.92 44.92 5.89
N LEU A 78 1.60 43.74 6.41
CA LEU A 78 0.50 43.56 7.35
C LEU A 78 0.79 44.23 8.71
N ASP A 79 2.04 44.20 9.17
CA ASP A 79 2.50 44.92 10.37
C ASP A 79 2.36 46.44 10.19
N ARG A 80 2.72 46.95 9.02
CA ARG A 80 2.53 48.38 8.69
C ARG A 80 1.03 48.74 8.67
N LEU A 81 0.20 47.89 8.04
CA LEU A 81 -1.24 48.08 8.01
C LEU A 81 -1.83 48.12 9.44
N LEU A 82 -1.46 47.16 10.28
CA LEU A 82 -1.91 47.10 11.68
C LEU A 82 -1.32 48.22 12.55
N GLY A 83 -0.18 48.78 12.17
CA GLY A 83 0.36 49.99 12.78
C GLY A 83 -0.51 51.25 12.48
N ILE A 84 -1.14 51.30 11.32
CA ILE A 84 -2.07 52.37 10.91
C ILE A 84 -3.46 52.11 11.54
N SER A 85 -3.95 50.88 11.38
CA SER A 85 -5.30 50.46 11.81
C SER A 85 -5.23 49.26 12.77
N PRO A 86 -4.89 49.46 14.07
CA PRO A 86 -4.71 48.36 15.02
C PRO A 86 -5.96 47.51 15.28
N GLY A 87 -7.16 48.07 15.01
CA GLY A 87 -8.45 47.40 15.16
C GLY A 87 -8.91 46.62 13.93
N ASN A 88 -8.09 46.52 12.86
CA ASN A 88 -8.46 45.82 11.64
C ASN A 88 -8.39 44.30 11.84
N SER A 89 -9.54 43.70 12.19
CA SER A 89 -9.67 42.25 12.44
C SER A 89 -9.40 41.41 11.20
N GLU A 90 -9.77 41.90 10.00
CA GLU A 90 -9.50 41.20 8.73
C GLU A 90 -7.99 41.08 8.46
N ALA A 91 -7.28 42.20 8.61
CA ALA A 91 -5.82 42.21 8.44
C ALA A 91 -5.10 41.32 9.49
N ARG A 92 -5.61 41.25 10.74
CA ARG A 92 -5.08 40.34 11.76
C ARG A 92 -5.28 38.87 11.39
N VAL A 93 -6.47 38.50 10.92
CA VAL A 93 -6.75 37.12 10.47
C VAL A 93 -5.90 36.74 9.26
N ASP A 94 -5.70 37.66 8.29
CA ASP A 94 -4.84 37.40 7.15
C ASP A 94 -3.35 37.33 7.55
N ARG A 95 -2.92 38.15 8.53
CA ARG A 95 -1.57 38.03 9.11
C ARG A 95 -1.37 36.67 9.77
N ALA A 96 -2.32 36.20 10.55
CA ALA A 96 -2.31 34.87 11.15
C ALA A 96 -2.22 33.76 10.07
N LYS A 97 -2.93 33.93 8.96
CA LYS A 97 -2.87 33.01 7.82
C LYS A 97 -1.48 32.94 7.19
N VAL A 98 -0.81 34.09 7.01
CA VAL A 98 0.55 34.14 6.49
C VAL A 98 1.53 33.52 7.47
N MET A 99 1.40 33.79 8.78
CA MET A 99 2.19 33.14 9.83
C MET A 99 2.03 31.63 9.82
N ALA A 100 0.80 31.11 9.65
CA ALA A 100 0.57 29.68 9.56
C ALA A 100 1.23 29.07 8.29
N TRP A 101 1.22 29.76 7.16
CA TRP A 101 1.87 29.33 5.93
C TRP A 101 3.41 29.38 6.02
N SER A 102 3.96 30.32 6.79
CA SER A 102 5.41 30.38 7.06
C SER A 102 5.87 29.34 8.10
N GLY A 103 4.94 28.60 8.72
CA GLY A 103 5.22 27.58 9.72
C GLY A 103 5.06 28.03 11.18
N ASP A 104 4.80 29.30 11.46
CA ASP A 104 4.49 29.77 12.83
C ASP A 104 3.01 29.59 13.18
N LEU A 105 2.62 28.31 13.31
CA LEU A 105 1.24 27.93 13.64
C LEU A 105 0.82 28.43 15.05
N GLN A 106 1.76 28.49 16.00
CA GLN A 106 1.49 28.98 17.36
C GLN A 106 1.27 30.49 17.39
N GLY A 107 2.04 31.25 16.62
CA GLY A 107 1.85 32.67 16.42
C GLY A 107 0.49 32.97 15.77
N ALA A 108 0.17 32.23 14.71
CA ALA A 108 -1.13 32.34 14.03
C ALA A 108 -2.33 32.11 14.98
N ILE A 109 -2.25 31.11 15.85
CA ILE A 109 -3.31 30.84 16.86
C ILE A 109 -3.43 32.02 17.83
N ARG A 110 -2.32 32.56 18.33
CA ARG A 110 -2.37 33.73 19.22
C ARG A 110 -2.99 34.96 18.57
N GLU A 111 -2.70 35.19 17.28
CA GLU A 111 -3.30 36.31 16.55
C GLU A 111 -4.81 36.19 16.41
N VAL A 112 -5.33 35.02 16.06
CA VAL A 112 -6.78 34.83 15.95
C VAL A 112 -7.46 34.84 17.32
N ASP A 113 -6.80 34.33 18.37
CA ASP A 113 -7.30 34.41 19.75
C ASP A 113 -7.46 35.86 20.18
N ALA A 114 -6.49 36.75 19.88
CA ALA A 114 -6.59 38.16 20.17
C ALA A 114 -7.74 38.89 19.43
N VAL A 115 -8.10 38.42 18.23
CA VAL A 115 -9.31 38.91 17.53
C VAL A 115 -10.57 38.46 18.25
N LEU A 116 -10.61 37.18 18.68
CA LEU A 116 -11.77 36.58 19.35
C LEU A 116 -11.97 37.12 20.78
N GLU A 117 -10.92 37.62 21.44
CA GLU A 117 -11.03 38.35 22.72
C GLU A 117 -11.82 39.66 22.53
N GLY A 118 -11.68 40.33 21.39
CA GLY A 118 -12.40 41.55 21.04
C GLY A 118 -13.81 41.30 20.50
N ASP A 119 -13.95 40.30 19.65
CA ASP A 119 -15.24 39.87 19.04
C ASP A 119 -15.29 38.33 19.01
N PRO A 120 -15.88 37.68 20.03
CA PRO A 120 -16.01 36.22 20.08
C PRO A 120 -16.84 35.60 18.96
N SER A 121 -17.60 36.39 18.21
CA SER A 121 -18.47 35.94 17.13
C SER A 121 -17.91 36.22 15.75
N TYR A 122 -16.67 36.72 15.65
CA TYR A 122 -16.05 37.03 14.36
C TYR A 122 -15.74 35.75 13.58
N VAL A 123 -16.63 35.37 12.66
CA VAL A 123 -16.61 34.10 11.93
C VAL A 123 -15.27 33.81 11.22
N PRO A 124 -14.62 34.78 10.51
CA PRO A 124 -13.33 34.51 9.87
C PRO A 124 -12.23 34.07 10.86
N ALA A 125 -12.22 34.60 12.09
CA ALA A 125 -11.27 34.20 13.12
C ALA A 125 -11.60 32.81 13.70
N LEU A 126 -12.89 32.50 13.93
CA LEU A 126 -13.32 31.17 14.38
C LEU A 126 -12.94 30.08 13.34
N GLU A 127 -13.21 30.32 12.05
CA GLU A 127 -12.82 29.40 10.98
C GLU A 127 -11.31 29.24 10.87
N ALA A 128 -10.54 30.33 10.97
CA ALA A 128 -9.08 30.28 10.96
C ALA A 128 -8.55 29.48 12.15
N ARG A 129 -9.07 29.72 13.35
CA ARG A 129 -8.69 29.00 14.57
C ARG A 129 -8.99 27.51 14.46
N ALA A 130 -10.17 27.13 13.97
CA ALA A 130 -10.55 25.74 13.74
C ALA A 130 -9.57 25.05 12.79
N ARG A 131 -9.20 25.72 11.68
CA ARG A 131 -8.24 25.22 10.71
C ARG A 131 -6.86 25.01 11.31
N TYR A 132 -6.36 25.95 12.12
CA TYR A 132 -5.03 25.84 12.74
C TYR A 132 -4.99 24.75 13.81
N GLN A 133 -6.08 24.52 14.54
CA GLN A 133 -6.21 23.39 15.46
C GLN A 133 -6.17 22.05 14.69
N ALA A 134 -6.89 21.96 13.55
CA ALA A 134 -6.85 20.78 12.72
C ALA A 134 -5.44 20.50 12.16
N TRP A 135 -4.72 21.52 11.71
CA TRP A 135 -3.33 21.38 11.24
C TRP A 135 -2.37 20.97 12.35
N ARG A 136 -2.65 21.33 13.59
CA ARG A 136 -1.90 20.88 14.77
C ARG A 136 -2.24 19.44 15.18
N GLY A 137 -3.26 18.83 14.57
CA GLY A 137 -3.77 17.51 14.92
C GLY A 137 -4.82 17.48 16.03
N ASP A 138 -5.24 18.63 16.55
CA ASP A 138 -6.30 18.73 17.55
C ASP A 138 -7.68 18.80 16.86
N LEU A 139 -8.09 17.66 16.31
CA LEU A 139 -9.33 17.54 15.55
C LEU A 139 -10.57 17.74 16.43
N THR A 140 -10.51 17.32 17.69
CA THR A 140 -11.61 17.51 18.65
C THR A 140 -11.91 19.00 18.85
N SER A 141 -10.89 19.81 19.09
CA SER A 141 -11.05 21.27 19.21
C SER A 141 -11.48 21.90 17.91
N ALA A 142 -10.95 21.46 16.77
CA ALA A 142 -11.31 21.97 15.46
C ALA A 142 -12.81 21.73 15.14
N ILE A 143 -13.33 20.54 15.43
CA ILE A 143 -14.75 20.19 15.26
C ILE A 143 -15.62 21.04 16.21
N ALA A 144 -15.22 21.20 17.47
CA ALA A 144 -15.96 22.03 18.42
C ALA A 144 -16.05 23.48 17.96
N MET A 145 -14.99 24.07 17.44
CA MET A 145 -14.97 25.42 16.90
C MET A 145 -15.83 25.60 15.66
N GLN A 146 -15.92 24.57 14.79
CA GLN A 146 -16.89 24.64 13.68
C GLN A 146 -18.34 24.68 14.19
N ASN A 147 -18.64 24.03 15.32
CA ASN A 147 -19.95 24.18 15.96
C ASN A 147 -20.21 25.62 16.44
N GLU A 148 -19.16 26.33 16.94
CA GLU A 148 -19.29 27.75 17.28
C GLU A 148 -19.59 28.61 16.06
N VAL A 149 -18.88 28.39 14.93
CA VAL A 149 -19.17 29.04 13.64
C VAL A 149 -20.63 28.81 13.24
N LEU A 150 -21.08 27.55 13.30
CA LEU A 150 -22.45 27.18 12.94
C LEU A 150 -23.50 27.70 13.95
N GLY A 151 -23.09 27.97 15.17
CA GLY A 151 -23.93 28.67 16.17
C GLY A 151 -24.18 30.12 15.79
N VAL A 152 -23.20 30.80 15.18
CA VAL A 152 -23.31 32.17 14.67
C VAL A 152 -23.99 32.19 13.30
N GLU A 153 -23.58 31.30 12.41
CA GLU A 153 -24.07 31.21 11.04
C GLU A 153 -24.54 29.77 10.70
N PRO A 154 -25.76 29.36 11.09
CA PRO A 154 -26.25 27.99 10.86
C PRO A 154 -26.31 27.58 9.38
N GLY A 155 -26.39 28.56 8.47
CA GLY A 155 -26.41 28.38 7.00
C GLY A 155 -25.02 28.35 6.35
N ASN A 156 -23.92 28.48 7.10
CA ASN A 156 -22.57 28.52 6.54
C ASN A 156 -22.17 27.15 5.99
N ARG A 157 -22.32 26.97 4.68
CA ARG A 157 -22.00 25.72 3.97
C ARG A 157 -20.50 25.37 4.04
N ASN A 158 -19.63 26.39 4.07
CA ASN A 158 -18.18 26.16 4.19
C ASN A 158 -17.83 25.59 5.56
N ALA A 159 -18.46 26.10 6.62
CA ALA A 159 -18.27 25.56 7.97
C ALA A 159 -18.75 24.11 8.09
N TRP A 160 -19.92 23.79 7.51
CA TRP A 160 -20.39 22.40 7.43
C TRP A 160 -19.42 21.49 6.66
N ARG A 161 -18.88 21.93 5.51
CA ARG A 161 -17.89 21.15 4.75
C ARG A 161 -16.59 20.97 5.53
N SER A 162 -16.09 22.02 6.18
CA SER A 162 -14.89 21.95 7.01
C SER A 162 -15.08 20.99 8.18
N GLN A 163 -16.25 21.04 8.85
CA GLN A 163 -16.58 20.10 9.93
C GLN A 163 -16.58 18.65 9.42
N ALA A 164 -17.21 18.38 8.28
CA ALA A 164 -17.22 17.05 7.69
C ALA A 164 -15.80 16.58 7.34
N THR A 165 -14.95 17.48 6.83
CA THR A 165 -13.54 17.17 6.54
C THR A 165 -12.77 16.80 7.82
N TYR A 166 -12.96 17.54 8.90
CA TYR A 166 -12.29 17.23 10.17
C TYR A 166 -12.80 15.92 10.78
N LEU A 167 -14.09 15.61 10.62
CA LEU A 167 -14.64 14.32 11.02
C LEU A 167 -14.04 13.16 10.20
N VAL A 168 -13.77 13.37 8.90
CA VAL A 168 -13.07 12.39 8.07
C VAL A 168 -11.64 12.15 8.59
N TRP A 169 -10.92 13.19 8.97
CA TRP A 169 -9.57 13.08 9.55
C TRP A 169 -9.56 12.44 10.94
N ASP A 170 -10.66 12.58 11.72
CA ASP A 170 -10.87 11.98 13.04
C ASP A 170 -11.46 10.55 12.98
N ASP A 171 -11.48 9.93 11.78
CA ASP A 171 -12.06 8.60 11.49
C ASP A 171 -13.56 8.44 11.84
N ARG A 172 -14.28 9.55 12.04
CA ARG A 172 -15.73 9.62 12.26
C ARG A 172 -16.51 9.66 10.93
N LEU A 173 -16.22 8.68 10.08
CA LEU A 173 -16.62 8.67 8.68
C LEU A 173 -18.15 8.71 8.48
N SER A 174 -18.91 8.01 9.33
CA SER A 174 -20.38 7.97 9.25
C SER A 174 -21.02 9.34 9.50
N GLU A 175 -20.46 10.11 10.43
CA GLU A 175 -20.95 11.46 10.74
C GLU A 175 -20.60 12.42 9.61
N ALA A 176 -19.41 12.32 9.05
CA ALA A 176 -19.02 13.11 7.88
C ALA A 176 -19.95 12.86 6.69
N VAL A 177 -20.26 11.60 6.38
CA VAL A 177 -21.20 11.22 5.31
C VAL A 177 -22.58 11.86 5.55
N ALA A 178 -23.10 11.84 6.78
CA ALA A 178 -24.39 12.44 7.09
C ALA A 178 -24.43 13.96 6.85
N ILE A 179 -23.34 14.67 7.15
CA ILE A 179 -23.21 16.11 6.86
C ILE A 179 -23.19 16.35 5.34
N TYR A 180 -22.37 15.59 4.61
CA TYR A 180 -22.33 15.71 3.15
C TYR A 180 -23.68 15.38 2.51
N ASP A 181 -24.43 14.39 3.04
CA ASP A 181 -25.79 14.09 2.59
C ASP A 181 -26.74 15.28 2.76
N SER A 182 -26.63 15.99 3.89
CA SER A 182 -27.44 17.19 4.14
C SER A 182 -27.07 18.32 3.19
N LEU A 183 -25.79 18.53 2.92
CA LEU A 183 -25.32 19.54 1.96
C LEU A 183 -25.80 19.23 0.54
N LEU A 184 -25.69 17.96 0.12
CA LEU A 184 -26.10 17.51 -1.22
C LEU A 184 -27.61 17.44 -1.39
N LYS A 185 -28.39 17.32 -0.32
CA LYS A 185 -29.85 17.44 -0.37
C LYS A 185 -30.28 18.86 -0.74
N SER A 186 -29.53 19.88 -0.29
CA SER A 186 -29.80 21.29 -0.62
C SER A 186 -29.23 21.70 -1.98
N ASP A 187 -28.09 21.11 -2.37
CA ASP A 187 -27.43 21.36 -3.65
C ASP A 187 -26.78 20.07 -4.15
N PRO A 188 -27.48 19.28 -4.97
CA PRO A 188 -26.97 18.03 -5.51
C PRO A 188 -25.76 18.20 -6.45
N THR A 189 -25.47 19.41 -6.92
CA THR A 189 -24.37 19.70 -7.85
C THR A 189 -23.11 20.19 -7.16
N ASP A 190 -23.12 20.38 -5.83
CA ASP A 190 -21.96 20.82 -5.05
C ASP A 190 -20.80 19.81 -5.20
N ARG A 191 -19.85 20.17 -6.08
CA ARG A 191 -18.66 19.34 -6.39
C ARG A 191 -17.89 18.96 -5.13
N ASP A 192 -17.60 19.92 -4.26
CA ASP A 192 -16.75 19.71 -3.10
C ASP A 192 -17.41 18.77 -2.10
N SER A 193 -18.72 18.88 -1.90
CA SER A 193 -19.47 17.96 -1.05
C SER A 193 -19.58 16.56 -1.66
N ARG A 194 -19.69 16.42 -2.99
CA ARG A 194 -19.66 15.12 -3.68
C ARG A 194 -18.30 14.46 -3.54
N LEU A 195 -17.22 15.22 -3.72
CA LEU A 195 -15.84 14.76 -3.59
C LEU A 195 -15.53 14.32 -2.15
N GLY A 196 -15.86 15.14 -1.15
CA GLY A 196 -15.65 14.81 0.26
C GLY A 196 -16.46 13.59 0.72
N LYS A 197 -17.73 13.48 0.26
CA LYS A 197 -18.54 12.27 0.53
C LYS A 197 -17.93 11.04 -0.10
N ALA A 198 -17.46 11.10 -1.35
CA ALA A 198 -16.82 9.98 -2.03
C ALA A 198 -15.57 9.51 -1.29
N GLN A 199 -14.75 10.45 -0.80
CA GLN A 199 -13.57 10.13 0.01
C GLN A 199 -13.94 9.46 1.33
N ALA A 200 -14.93 9.99 2.07
CA ALA A 200 -15.39 9.39 3.33
C ALA A 200 -15.95 7.97 3.12
N LEU A 201 -16.70 7.75 2.05
CA LEU A 201 -17.20 6.43 1.67
C LEU A 201 -16.07 5.46 1.32
N ALA A 202 -15.09 5.92 0.56
CA ALA A 202 -13.92 5.09 0.20
C ALA A 202 -13.14 4.64 1.45
N TRP A 203 -12.91 5.54 2.41
CA TRP A 203 -12.22 5.21 3.67
C TRP A 203 -13.07 4.33 4.60
N SER A 204 -14.40 4.40 4.53
CA SER A 204 -15.31 3.48 5.23
C SER A 204 -15.48 2.13 4.52
N ASN A 205 -14.68 1.84 3.50
CA ASN A 205 -14.73 0.64 2.67
C ASN A 205 -16.07 0.45 1.90
N ARG A 206 -16.84 1.53 1.68
CA ARG A 206 -18.04 1.56 0.83
C ARG A 206 -17.64 1.92 -0.60
N LEU A 207 -16.80 1.05 -1.19
CA LEU A 207 -16.07 1.34 -2.43
C LEU A 207 -16.99 1.54 -3.64
N ASP A 208 -18.05 0.74 -3.77
CA ASP A 208 -19.01 0.86 -4.89
C ASP A 208 -19.73 2.23 -4.88
N GLU A 209 -20.12 2.72 -3.70
CA GLU A 209 -20.78 4.00 -3.55
C GLU A 209 -19.82 5.18 -3.81
N ALA A 210 -18.59 5.06 -3.34
CA ALA A 210 -17.53 6.03 -3.62
C ALA A 210 -17.24 6.10 -5.14
N ALA A 211 -17.13 4.93 -5.78
CA ALA A 211 -16.94 4.84 -7.24
C ALA A 211 -18.02 5.55 -8.02
N ALA A 212 -19.29 5.33 -7.67
CA ALA A 212 -20.42 5.98 -8.34
C ALA A 212 -20.40 7.52 -8.24
N LEU A 213 -19.97 8.05 -7.08
CA LEU A 213 -19.83 9.51 -6.91
C LEU A 213 -18.68 10.09 -7.74
N TYR A 214 -17.51 9.41 -7.74
CA TYR A 214 -16.39 9.84 -8.59
C TYR A 214 -16.72 9.73 -10.07
N ASP A 215 -17.36 8.65 -10.51
CA ASP A 215 -17.78 8.47 -11.90
C ASP A 215 -18.77 9.59 -12.31
N GLY A 216 -19.73 9.96 -11.44
CA GLY A 216 -20.65 11.10 -11.69
C GLY A 216 -19.96 12.48 -11.71
N LEU A 217 -18.84 12.67 -10.99
CA LEU A 217 -18.00 13.87 -11.12
C LEU A 217 -17.29 13.89 -12.47
N LEU A 218 -16.73 12.75 -12.89
CA LEU A 218 -16.04 12.60 -14.17
C LEU A 218 -16.95 12.67 -15.40
N GLU A 219 -18.23 12.33 -15.26
CA GLU A 219 -19.25 12.58 -16.28
C GLU A 219 -19.50 14.09 -16.49
N SER A 220 -19.37 14.88 -15.42
CA SER A 220 -19.54 16.34 -15.47
C SER A 220 -18.30 17.06 -15.97
N ASP A 221 -17.11 16.60 -15.54
CA ASP A 221 -15.78 17.06 -15.96
C ASP A 221 -14.80 15.89 -15.99
N SER A 222 -14.52 15.38 -17.19
CA SER A 222 -13.63 14.24 -17.41
C SER A 222 -12.15 14.54 -17.05
N THR A 223 -11.80 15.80 -16.83
CA THR A 223 -10.46 16.27 -16.46
C THR A 223 -10.34 16.65 -14.98
N ASP A 224 -11.40 16.46 -14.18
CA ASP A 224 -11.36 16.69 -12.73
C ASP A 224 -10.31 15.80 -12.06
N VAL A 225 -9.15 16.38 -11.75
CA VAL A 225 -7.97 15.66 -11.24
C VAL A 225 -8.26 14.97 -9.90
N ASP A 226 -9.01 15.61 -8.99
CA ASP A 226 -9.33 15.05 -7.68
C ASP A 226 -10.24 13.82 -7.84
N ALA A 227 -11.20 13.90 -8.75
CA ALA A 227 -12.08 12.78 -9.06
C ALA A 227 -11.34 11.64 -9.77
N LEU A 228 -10.41 11.94 -10.69
CA LEU A 228 -9.55 10.96 -11.34
C LEU A 228 -8.69 10.21 -10.32
N VAL A 229 -8.01 10.94 -9.42
CA VAL A 229 -7.17 10.39 -8.34
C VAL A 229 -8.02 9.54 -7.38
N GLY A 230 -9.16 10.06 -6.93
CA GLY A 230 -10.07 9.33 -6.03
C GLY A 230 -10.59 8.04 -6.65
N ARG A 231 -11.03 8.10 -7.90
CA ARG A 231 -11.56 6.94 -8.63
C ARG A 231 -10.51 5.87 -8.93
N ALA A 232 -9.27 6.30 -9.23
CA ALA A 232 -8.14 5.39 -9.42
C ALA A 232 -7.78 4.66 -8.12
N ARG A 233 -7.77 5.38 -6.98
CA ARG A 233 -7.52 4.82 -5.65
C ARG A 233 -8.58 3.78 -5.27
N VAL A 234 -9.85 4.09 -5.50
CA VAL A 234 -10.96 3.13 -5.28
C VAL A 234 -10.75 1.86 -6.10
N ALA A 235 -10.43 1.96 -7.40
CA ALA A 235 -10.16 0.79 -8.24
C ALA A 235 -8.98 -0.05 -7.71
N ALA A 236 -7.94 0.60 -7.17
CA ALA A 236 -6.80 -0.08 -6.57
C ALA A 236 -7.21 -0.85 -5.29
N TRP A 237 -8.02 -0.26 -4.42
CA TRP A 237 -8.52 -0.89 -3.20
C TRP A 237 -9.53 -2.03 -3.47
N GLU A 238 -10.28 -1.96 -4.55
CA GLU A 238 -11.11 -3.06 -5.05
C GLU A 238 -10.28 -4.23 -5.62
N GLY A 239 -8.96 -4.07 -5.74
CA GLY A 239 -8.07 -5.05 -6.35
C GLY A 239 -8.12 -5.09 -7.88
N ARG A 240 -8.83 -4.16 -8.53
CA ARG A 240 -8.91 -3.99 -9.98
C ARG A 240 -7.67 -3.26 -10.51
N LEU A 241 -6.49 -3.89 -10.34
CA LEU A 241 -5.20 -3.24 -10.56
C LEU A 241 -4.96 -2.76 -12.00
N ILE A 242 -5.55 -3.42 -13.01
CA ILE A 242 -5.47 -2.97 -14.41
C ILE A 242 -6.24 -1.67 -14.60
N ASP A 243 -7.48 -1.63 -14.11
CA ASP A 243 -8.33 -0.45 -14.18
C ASP A 243 -7.71 0.71 -13.40
N ALA A 244 -7.19 0.43 -12.19
CA ALA A 244 -6.48 1.40 -11.38
C ALA A 244 -5.28 2.00 -12.12
N GLU A 245 -4.41 1.18 -12.74
CA GLU A 245 -3.27 1.64 -13.53
C GLU A 245 -3.72 2.55 -14.68
N SER A 246 -4.75 2.16 -15.42
CA SER A 246 -5.28 2.95 -16.53
C SER A 246 -5.78 4.31 -16.04
N ARG A 247 -6.52 4.35 -14.91
CA ARG A 247 -7.04 5.58 -14.32
C ARG A 247 -5.94 6.47 -13.76
N TRP A 248 -4.92 5.89 -13.11
CA TRP A 248 -3.74 6.64 -12.65
C TRP A 248 -2.98 7.28 -13.82
N ARG A 249 -2.79 6.54 -14.92
CA ARG A 249 -2.15 7.10 -16.13
C ARG A 249 -2.96 8.24 -16.74
N HIS A 250 -4.30 8.15 -16.68
CA HIS A 250 -5.16 9.24 -17.09
C HIS A 250 -4.99 10.47 -16.17
N ALA A 251 -4.96 10.27 -14.83
CA ALA A 251 -4.71 11.35 -13.88
C ALA A 251 -3.35 12.03 -14.12
N VAL A 252 -2.28 11.24 -14.35
CA VAL A 252 -0.94 11.75 -14.71
C VAL A 252 -0.97 12.54 -16.03
N SER A 253 -1.73 12.08 -17.04
CA SER A 253 -1.86 12.78 -18.32
C SER A 253 -2.61 14.10 -18.18
N ALA A 254 -3.67 14.15 -17.35
CA ALA A 254 -4.46 15.35 -17.08
C ALA A 254 -3.67 16.37 -16.23
N ALA A 255 -2.87 15.89 -15.27
CA ALA A 255 -2.08 16.71 -14.37
C ALA A 255 -0.64 16.17 -14.21
N PRO A 256 0.28 16.44 -15.16
CA PRO A 256 1.64 15.91 -15.15
C PRO A 256 2.49 16.33 -13.93
N ASN A 257 2.09 17.38 -13.23
CA ASN A 257 2.79 17.87 -12.02
C ASN A 257 2.16 17.37 -10.71
N GLN A 258 1.18 16.48 -10.77
CA GLN A 258 0.48 15.97 -9.60
C GLN A 258 1.24 14.80 -8.97
N ALA A 259 2.02 15.05 -7.93
CA ALA A 259 2.83 14.03 -7.25
C ALA A 259 2.00 12.85 -6.73
N SER A 260 0.79 13.09 -6.19
CA SER A 260 -0.10 12.04 -5.67
C SER A 260 -0.57 11.05 -6.76
N ALA A 261 -0.71 11.50 -8.01
CA ALA A 261 -1.06 10.61 -9.12
C ALA A 261 0.09 9.64 -9.44
N TYR A 262 1.32 10.11 -9.43
CA TYR A 262 2.49 9.24 -9.59
C TYR A 262 2.72 8.32 -8.39
N ALA A 263 2.45 8.79 -7.16
CA ALA A 263 2.53 7.96 -5.96
C ALA A 263 1.54 6.78 -6.03
N GLY A 264 0.26 7.05 -6.35
CA GLY A 264 -0.75 6.03 -6.51
C GLY A 264 -0.49 5.07 -7.68
N LEU A 265 0.04 5.58 -8.81
CA LEU A 265 0.51 4.75 -9.91
C LEU A 265 1.64 3.81 -9.45
N GLY A 266 2.65 4.34 -8.77
CA GLY A 266 3.78 3.59 -8.25
C GLY A 266 3.35 2.49 -7.27
N GLN A 267 2.45 2.80 -6.34
CA GLN A 267 1.86 1.83 -5.41
C GLN A 267 1.11 0.72 -6.16
N THR A 268 0.27 1.09 -7.13
CA THR A 268 -0.50 0.13 -7.94
C THR A 268 0.43 -0.80 -8.73
N LEU A 269 1.51 -0.27 -9.32
CA LEU A 269 2.52 -1.04 -10.04
C LEU A 269 3.27 -2.00 -9.11
N ARG A 270 3.59 -1.58 -7.87
CA ARG A 270 4.18 -2.47 -6.85
C ARG A 270 3.25 -3.64 -6.51
N TRP A 271 1.96 -3.37 -6.33
CA TRP A 271 0.98 -4.43 -6.08
C TRP A 271 0.81 -5.40 -7.27
N GLN A 272 1.05 -4.93 -8.48
CA GLN A 272 1.14 -5.80 -9.67
C GLN A 272 2.45 -6.60 -9.73
N GLY A 273 3.46 -6.27 -8.91
CA GLY A 273 4.82 -6.83 -8.92
C GLY A 273 5.71 -6.25 -10.01
N ARG A 274 5.34 -5.11 -10.59
CA ARG A 274 6.12 -4.37 -11.61
C ARG A 274 7.06 -3.39 -10.95
N ASN A 275 8.10 -3.95 -10.32
CA ASN A 275 8.99 -3.21 -9.43
C ASN A 275 9.77 -2.10 -10.14
N ALA A 276 10.23 -2.32 -11.38
CA ALA A 276 10.96 -1.31 -12.14
C ALA A 276 10.08 -0.10 -12.47
N ALA A 277 8.89 -0.33 -13.01
CA ALA A 277 7.94 0.74 -13.33
C ALA A 277 7.42 1.45 -12.06
N SER A 278 7.24 0.72 -10.96
CA SER A 278 6.91 1.30 -9.65
C SER A 278 8.01 2.24 -9.16
N TYR A 279 9.27 1.81 -9.25
CA TYR A 279 10.42 2.61 -8.82
C TYR A 279 10.52 3.93 -9.60
N GLU A 280 10.29 3.89 -10.92
CA GLU A 280 10.27 5.09 -11.77
C GLU A 280 9.15 6.05 -11.38
N ALA A 281 7.91 5.54 -11.22
CA ALA A 281 6.76 6.36 -10.85
C ALA A 281 6.93 7.02 -9.47
N LEU A 282 7.41 6.27 -8.47
CA LEU A 282 7.64 6.80 -7.13
C LEU A 282 8.75 7.86 -7.10
N ASN A 283 9.84 7.66 -7.84
CA ASN A 283 10.89 8.70 -7.95
C ASN A 283 10.36 9.96 -8.65
N GLN A 284 9.49 9.83 -9.64
CA GLN A 284 8.84 10.99 -10.26
C GLN A 284 7.95 11.74 -9.26
N ALA A 285 7.20 11.04 -8.41
CA ALA A 285 6.43 11.67 -7.33
C ALA A 285 7.31 12.46 -6.36
N ILE A 286 8.44 11.89 -5.94
CA ILE A 286 9.43 12.55 -5.07
C ILE A 286 10.11 13.73 -5.76
N ALA A 287 10.41 13.64 -7.05
CA ALA A 287 10.99 14.74 -7.82
C ALA A 287 10.04 15.94 -7.90
N LEU A 288 8.73 15.70 -8.04
CA LEU A 288 7.70 16.74 -8.03
C LEU A 288 7.43 17.31 -6.64
N ALA A 289 7.45 16.49 -5.61
CA ALA A 289 7.21 16.87 -4.23
C ALA A 289 8.14 16.09 -3.27
N PRO A 290 9.32 16.61 -2.92
CA PRO A 290 10.30 15.90 -2.08
C PRO A 290 9.78 15.50 -0.68
N GLY A 291 8.75 16.20 -0.17
CA GLY A 291 8.09 15.90 1.11
C GLY A 291 6.85 15.00 1.00
N HIS A 292 6.56 14.41 -0.15
CA HIS A 292 5.36 13.58 -0.33
C HIS A 292 5.48 12.27 0.47
N SER A 293 4.78 12.19 1.61
CA SER A 293 4.92 11.10 2.59
C SER A 293 4.56 9.73 1.98
N GLU A 294 3.42 9.62 1.30
CA GLU A 294 2.95 8.36 0.69
C GLU A 294 3.98 7.82 -0.33
N ALA A 295 4.50 8.67 -1.21
CA ALA A 295 5.53 8.25 -2.17
C ALA A 295 6.85 7.85 -1.48
N GLY A 296 7.23 8.58 -0.43
CA GLY A 296 8.43 8.27 0.37
C GLY A 296 8.33 6.93 1.10
N ASP A 297 7.17 6.64 1.68
CA ASP A 297 6.91 5.39 2.39
C ASP A 297 6.86 4.20 1.43
N GLU A 298 6.17 4.33 0.30
CA GLU A 298 6.11 3.29 -0.73
C GLU A 298 7.49 3.02 -1.36
N LEU A 299 8.28 4.06 -1.63
CA LEU A 299 9.64 3.90 -2.15
C LEU A 299 10.57 3.24 -1.12
N ARG A 300 10.40 3.56 0.16
CA ARG A 300 11.14 2.91 1.26
C ARG A 300 10.76 1.43 1.37
N ALA A 301 9.46 1.10 1.31
CA ALA A 301 8.98 -0.27 1.30
C ALA A 301 9.51 -1.05 0.09
N LEU A 302 9.46 -0.46 -1.10
CA LEU A 302 10.01 -1.08 -2.31
C LEU A 302 11.52 -1.33 -2.21
N ARG A 303 12.30 -0.38 -1.68
CA ARG A 303 13.75 -0.54 -1.46
C ARG A 303 14.06 -1.65 -0.45
N LEU A 304 13.24 -1.82 0.57
CA LEU A 304 13.36 -2.93 1.51
C LEU A 304 13.08 -4.28 0.84
N ASP A 305 12.05 -4.35 -0.01
CA ASP A 305 11.70 -5.57 -0.75
C ASP A 305 12.80 -5.96 -1.75
N LEU A 306 13.46 -4.98 -2.35
CA LEU A 306 14.51 -5.17 -3.36
C LEU A 306 15.93 -5.23 -2.78
N GLY A 307 16.12 -4.78 -1.56
CA GLY A 307 17.41 -4.70 -0.88
C GLY A 307 18.04 -6.06 -0.56
N PRO A 308 19.32 -6.06 -0.20
CA PRO A 308 19.99 -7.26 0.27
C PRO A 308 19.28 -7.84 1.49
N ARG A 309 19.06 -9.15 1.46
CA ARG A 309 18.49 -9.90 2.58
C ARG A 309 19.18 -11.23 2.77
N ALA A 310 19.19 -11.71 4.02
CA ALA A 310 19.60 -13.04 4.39
C ALA A 310 18.51 -13.70 5.21
N GLU A 311 18.23 -14.98 4.94
CA GLU A 311 17.17 -15.74 5.58
C GLU A 311 17.70 -17.12 6.02
N PRO A 312 18.50 -17.19 7.10
CA PRO A 312 18.87 -18.47 7.69
C PRO A 312 17.69 -19.09 8.44
N GLY A 313 17.59 -20.41 8.37
CA GLY A 313 16.56 -21.16 9.05
C GLY A 313 17.02 -22.56 9.45
N ILE A 314 16.33 -23.14 10.41
CA ILE A 314 16.44 -24.53 10.80
C ILE A 314 15.05 -25.14 10.88
N LEU A 315 14.89 -26.32 10.29
CA LEU A 315 13.64 -27.08 10.32
C LEU A 315 13.94 -28.45 10.90
N PHE A 316 13.22 -28.81 11.93
CA PHE A 316 13.15 -30.14 12.48
C PHE A 316 11.84 -30.80 12.07
N THR A 317 11.90 -32.05 11.57
CA THR A 317 10.74 -32.88 11.27
C THR A 317 10.87 -34.26 11.85
N ASN A 318 9.75 -34.79 12.32
CA ASN A 318 9.63 -36.15 12.83
C ASN A 318 8.31 -36.76 12.36
N ASP A 319 8.31 -38.07 12.10
CA ASP A 319 7.08 -38.77 11.74
C ASP A 319 6.94 -40.12 12.45
N SER A 320 5.78 -40.76 12.31
CA SER A 320 5.48 -42.08 12.88
C SER A 320 6.24 -43.23 12.21
N ASP A 321 6.81 -43.00 11.03
CA ASP A 321 7.70 -43.94 10.34
C ASP A 321 9.15 -43.88 10.85
N ARG A 322 9.34 -43.06 11.91
CA ARG A 322 10.61 -42.82 12.60
C ARG A 322 11.64 -42.07 11.74
N ASN A 323 11.18 -41.26 10.83
CA ASN A 323 12.07 -40.32 10.17
C ASN A 323 12.29 -39.10 11.09
N ASP A 324 13.53 -38.86 11.44
CA ASP A 324 14.01 -37.65 12.12
C ASP A 324 14.89 -36.88 11.15
N ILE A 325 14.50 -35.67 10.80
CA ILE A 325 15.21 -34.87 9.79
C ILE A 325 15.48 -33.47 10.35
N VAL A 326 16.74 -33.06 10.27
CA VAL A 326 17.15 -31.67 10.55
C VAL A 326 17.62 -31.05 9.25
N THR A 327 17.00 -29.97 8.86
CA THR A 327 17.41 -29.16 7.70
C THR A 327 17.87 -27.79 8.18
N VAL A 328 19.08 -27.41 7.83
CA VAL A 328 19.61 -26.06 7.98
C VAL A 328 19.66 -25.45 6.59
N GLU A 329 19.06 -24.28 6.43
CA GLU A 329 19.00 -23.57 5.16
C GLU A 329 19.42 -22.12 5.37
N ALA A 330 20.11 -21.55 4.41
CA ALA A 330 20.44 -20.14 4.37
C ALA A 330 20.20 -19.61 2.96
N GLU A 331 19.38 -18.60 2.87
CA GLU A 331 19.09 -17.88 1.65
C GLU A 331 19.67 -16.47 1.72
N ALA A 332 20.32 -16.01 0.65
CA ALA A 332 20.73 -14.63 0.48
C ALA A 332 20.32 -14.12 -0.89
N GLY A 333 19.77 -12.93 -0.94
CA GLY A 333 19.28 -12.36 -2.21
C GLY A 333 19.26 -10.84 -2.21
N TRP A 334 19.26 -10.26 -3.38
CA TRP A 334 19.08 -8.83 -3.62
C TRP A 334 18.65 -8.58 -5.07
N HIS A 335 18.25 -7.34 -5.38
CA HIS A 335 17.97 -6.90 -6.74
C HIS A 335 19.04 -5.89 -7.19
N PRO A 336 20.00 -6.29 -8.05
CA PRO A 336 21.00 -5.36 -8.62
C PRO A 336 20.35 -4.17 -9.34
N VAL A 337 19.23 -4.41 -9.99
CA VAL A 337 18.30 -3.40 -10.54
C VAL A 337 16.87 -3.82 -10.20
N PRO A 338 15.90 -2.90 -10.14
CA PRO A 338 14.54 -3.21 -9.68
C PRO A 338 13.83 -4.34 -10.44
N ALA A 339 14.18 -4.57 -11.71
CA ALA A 339 13.59 -5.62 -12.55
C ALA A 339 14.27 -6.99 -12.41
N VAL A 340 15.45 -7.08 -11.81
CA VAL A 340 16.27 -8.31 -11.77
C VAL A 340 16.63 -8.67 -10.36
N GLY A 341 16.18 -9.84 -9.91
CA GLY A 341 16.55 -10.42 -8.62
C GLY A 341 17.60 -11.53 -8.79
N VAL A 342 18.50 -11.62 -7.84
CA VAL A 342 19.50 -12.69 -7.73
C VAL A 342 19.40 -13.29 -6.34
N ARG A 343 19.48 -14.62 -6.22
CA ARG A 343 19.38 -15.34 -4.96
C ARG A 343 20.33 -16.54 -4.94
N ALA A 344 20.96 -16.78 -3.82
CA ALA A 344 21.72 -17.99 -3.52
C ALA A 344 21.08 -18.69 -2.33
N THR A 345 20.81 -19.97 -2.45
CA THR A 345 20.30 -20.83 -1.38
C THR A 345 21.30 -21.94 -1.12
N ALA A 346 21.72 -22.10 0.13
CA ALA A 346 22.53 -23.22 0.58
C ALA A 346 21.73 -24.00 1.61
N TYR A 347 21.76 -25.32 1.54
CA TYR A 347 21.12 -26.16 2.53
C TYR A 347 22.01 -27.34 2.93
N TYR A 348 21.77 -27.81 4.16
CA TYR A 348 22.30 -29.07 4.66
C TYR A 348 21.19 -29.82 5.39
N ARG A 349 21.11 -31.13 5.17
CA ARG A 349 20.11 -32.02 5.73
C ARG A 349 20.79 -33.24 6.35
N ASP A 350 20.43 -33.53 7.59
CA ASP A 350 20.75 -34.80 8.29
C ASP A 350 19.42 -35.53 8.47
N ALA A 351 19.27 -36.68 7.86
CA ALA A 351 18.08 -37.50 7.88
C ALA A 351 18.36 -38.87 8.47
N ARG A 352 17.53 -39.32 9.42
CA ARG A 352 17.65 -40.58 10.13
C ARG A 352 16.35 -41.35 10.10
N VAL A 353 16.42 -42.67 9.91
CA VAL A 353 15.30 -43.58 10.12
C VAL A 353 15.67 -44.48 11.30
N GLY A 354 14.87 -44.45 12.37
CA GLY A 354 15.08 -45.25 13.57
C GLY A 354 14.52 -46.66 13.45
N GLY A 355 14.98 -47.59 14.31
CA GLY A 355 14.50 -48.98 14.39
C GLY A 355 15.59 -50.04 14.14
N SER A 356 15.15 -51.27 13.83
CA SER A 356 16.05 -52.44 13.65
C SER A 356 16.97 -52.38 12.41
N GLY A 357 16.76 -51.38 11.54
CA GLY A 357 17.59 -51.09 10.37
C GLY A 357 17.91 -49.61 10.29
N SER A 358 18.43 -49.01 11.39
CA SER A 358 18.73 -47.57 11.45
C SER A 358 19.60 -47.12 10.28
N LEU A 359 19.08 -46.15 9.53
CA LEU A 359 19.76 -45.53 8.41
C LEU A 359 19.94 -44.03 8.71
N GLN A 360 21.16 -43.53 8.53
CA GLN A 360 21.43 -42.11 8.61
C GLN A 360 22.13 -41.68 7.32
N ARG A 361 21.64 -40.63 6.71
CA ARG A 361 22.18 -40.03 5.48
C ARG A 361 22.17 -38.53 5.57
N SER A 362 23.10 -37.93 4.89
CA SER A 362 23.15 -36.48 4.75
C SER A 362 23.17 -36.02 3.29
N ALA A 363 22.61 -34.86 3.05
CA ALA A 363 22.65 -34.18 1.77
C ALA A 363 22.85 -32.69 1.99
N GLY A 364 23.52 -32.04 1.04
CA GLY A 364 23.67 -30.60 1.05
C GLY A 364 23.79 -30.07 -0.36
N GLY A 365 23.37 -28.83 -0.58
CA GLY A 365 23.35 -28.24 -1.91
C GLY A 365 23.48 -26.73 -1.91
N LEU A 366 23.79 -26.24 -3.08
CA LEU A 366 23.81 -24.81 -3.42
C LEU A 366 22.98 -24.59 -4.68
N LEU A 367 22.07 -23.62 -4.63
CA LEU A 367 21.22 -23.21 -5.75
C LEU A 367 21.41 -21.72 -5.98
N LEU A 368 21.69 -21.32 -7.22
CA LEU A 368 21.74 -19.95 -7.67
C LEU A 368 20.54 -19.68 -8.58
N SER A 369 19.73 -18.68 -8.25
CA SER A 369 18.58 -18.30 -9.03
C SER A 369 18.64 -16.85 -9.48
N GLY A 370 18.13 -16.62 -10.69
CA GLY A 370 17.86 -15.31 -11.25
C GLY A 370 16.38 -15.15 -11.50
N SER A 371 15.82 -14.00 -11.21
CA SER A 371 14.44 -13.65 -11.52
C SER A 371 14.39 -12.33 -12.27
N THR A 372 13.46 -12.21 -13.22
CA THR A 372 13.23 -10.96 -13.91
C THR A 372 11.75 -10.75 -14.16
N GLU A 373 11.39 -9.50 -14.30
CA GLU A 373 10.07 -9.07 -14.72
C GLU A 373 10.14 -8.58 -16.17
N LEU A 374 9.37 -9.22 -17.05
CA LEU A 374 9.22 -8.84 -18.44
C LEU A 374 7.93 -8.04 -18.62
N GLU A 375 7.97 -6.96 -19.41
CA GLU A 375 6.76 -6.22 -19.75
C GLU A 375 5.81 -7.07 -20.61
N PRO A 376 4.53 -7.04 -20.34
CA PRO A 376 3.76 -6.20 -19.43
C PRO A 376 3.52 -6.82 -18.02
N GLY A 377 4.52 -7.39 -17.37
CA GLY A 377 4.44 -7.92 -15.99
C GLY A 377 4.50 -9.45 -15.89
N TRP A 378 5.04 -10.13 -16.90
CA TRP A 378 5.38 -11.54 -16.84
C TRP A 378 6.58 -11.75 -15.90
N GLY A 379 6.46 -12.69 -14.98
CA GLY A 379 7.58 -13.10 -14.11
C GLY A 379 8.29 -14.33 -14.69
N LEU A 380 9.61 -14.27 -14.75
CA LEU A 380 10.47 -15.40 -15.10
C LEU A 380 11.46 -15.62 -13.98
N THR A 381 11.62 -16.87 -13.54
CA THR A 381 12.68 -17.27 -12.61
C THR A 381 13.37 -18.51 -13.18
N ALA A 382 14.68 -18.54 -13.10
CA ALA A 382 15.46 -19.71 -13.44
C ALA A 382 16.53 -19.94 -12.35
N ALA A 383 16.79 -21.19 -12.02
CA ALA A 383 17.79 -21.56 -11.03
C ALA A 383 18.62 -22.75 -11.51
N ILE A 384 19.88 -22.75 -11.15
CA ILE A 384 20.84 -23.85 -11.37
C ILE A 384 21.53 -24.15 -10.04
N GLY A 385 21.70 -25.41 -9.75
CA GLY A 385 22.35 -25.84 -8.52
C GLY A 385 23.02 -27.16 -8.62
N VAL A 386 23.66 -27.52 -7.52
CA VAL A 386 24.30 -28.80 -7.29
C VAL A 386 23.96 -29.28 -5.89
N SER A 387 23.65 -30.56 -5.77
CA SER A 387 23.47 -31.26 -4.50
C SER A 387 24.46 -32.40 -4.40
N SER A 388 24.97 -32.64 -3.22
CA SER A 388 25.84 -33.76 -2.91
C SER A 388 25.31 -34.50 -1.71
N SER A 389 25.32 -35.83 -1.75
CA SER A 389 24.85 -36.69 -0.67
C SER A 389 25.83 -37.81 -0.41
N ASP A 390 25.76 -38.42 0.78
CA ASP A 390 26.50 -39.62 1.17
C ASP A 390 25.76 -40.92 0.78
N GLY A 391 24.62 -40.83 0.09
CA GLY A 391 23.93 -41.96 -0.51
C GLY A 391 24.41 -42.31 -1.91
N THR A 392 23.65 -43.18 -2.59
CA THR A 392 24.05 -43.69 -3.93
C THR A 392 23.98 -42.62 -5.02
N GLY A 393 23.20 -41.56 -4.81
CA GLY A 393 23.06 -40.45 -5.78
C GLY A 393 24.30 -39.57 -5.93
N GLY A 394 25.20 -39.55 -4.93
CA GLY A 394 26.44 -38.78 -4.96
C GLY A 394 26.21 -37.31 -5.23
N THR A 395 26.83 -36.79 -6.31
CA THR A 395 26.66 -35.38 -6.70
C THR A 395 25.75 -35.29 -7.91
N THR A 396 24.65 -34.52 -7.82
CA THR A 396 23.64 -34.35 -8.84
C THR A 396 23.39 -32.87 -9.15
N GLY A 397 23.02 -32.57 -10.41
CA GLY A 397 22.58 -31.22 -10.80
C GLY A 397 21.13 -30.95 -10.41
N ARG A 398 20.79 -29.67 -10.22
CA ARG A 398 19.42 -29.19 -10.03
C ARG A 398 19.14 -28.04 -10.98
N LEU A 399 18.01 -28.09 -11.66
CA LEU A 399 17.52 -27.02 -12.51
C LEU A 399 16.08 -26.71 -12.13
N GLU A 400 15.76 -25.44 -12.06
CA GLU A 400 14.39 -24.97 -11.84
C GLU A 400 14.08 -23.83 -12.81
N ALA A 401 12.86 -23.79 -13.29
CA ALA A 401 12.34 -22.68 -14.06
C ALA A 401 10.87 -22.44 -13.70
N ASN A 402 10.50 -21.18 -13.57
CA ASN A 402 9.13 -20.75 -13.35
C ASN A 402 8.80 -19.61 -14.29
N VAL A 403 7.64 -19.70 -14.92
CA VAL A 403 7.03 -18.61 -15.69
C VAL A 403 5.69 -18.29 -15.07
N ARG A 404 5.43 -17.01 -14.83
CA ARG A 404 4.18 -16.55 -14.23
C ARG A 404 3.56 -15.45 -15.08
N THR A 405 2.24 -15.53 -15.29
CA THR A 405 1.48 -14.48 -15.98
C THR A 405 1.42 -13.21 -15.11
N PRO A 406 1.17 -12.04 -15.73
CA PRO A 406 1.04 -10.78 -14.99
C PRO A 406 0.03 -10.86 -13.85
N ARG A 407 0.42 -10.38 -12.65
CA ARG A 407 -0.46 -10.32 -11.47
C ARG A 407 -1.67 -9.39 -11.64
N ARG A 408 -1.64 -8.55 -12.66
CA ARG A 408 -2.74 -7.66 -13.03
C ARG A 408 -3.95 -8.40 -13.62
N ASN A 409 -3.78 -9.65 -14.09
CA ASN A 409 -4.87 -10.44 -14.63
C ASN A 409 -5.77 -10.95 -13.49
N PRO A 410 -7.09 -11.11 -13.72
CA PRO A 410 -7.99 -11.71 -12.74
C PRO A 410 -7.61 -13.16 -12.42
N VAL A 411 -6.94 -13.83 -13.37
CA VAL A 411 -6.34 -15.15 -13.19
C VAL A 411 -4.83 -15.04 -13.38
N VAL A 412 -4.09 -15.45 -12.36
CA VAL A 412 -2.63 -15.54 -12.41
C VAL A 412 -2.25 -16.99 -12.62
N GLY A 413 -1.65 -17.30 -13.78
CA GLY A 413 -1.14 -18.62 -14.10
C GLY A 413 0.34 -18.76 -13.76
N SER A 414 0.80 -19.99 -13.49
CA SER A 414 2.22 -20.35 -13.41
C SER A 414 2.50 -21.65 -14.15
N LEU A 415 3.73 -21.80 -14.63
CA LEU A 415 4.28 -23.04 -15.15
C LEU A 415 5.64 -23.24 -14.47
N ASP A 416 5.81 -24.36 -13.82
CA ASP A 416 6.99 -24.72 -13.06
C ASP A 416 7.63 -25.97 -13.67
N VAL A 417 8.94 -25.95 -13.85
CA VAL A 417 9.79 -27.09 -14.25
C VAL A 417 10.87 -27.24 -13.21
N VAL A 418 11.00 -28.45 -12.64
CA VAL A 418 12.03 -28.76 -11.66
C VAL A 418 12.66 -30.09 -12.04
N THR A 419 13.99 -30.15 -12.06
CA THR A 419 14.74 -31.40 -12.15
C THR A 419 15.84 -31.41 -11.10
N GLY A 420 16.05 -32.53 -10.42
CA GLY A 420 17.07 -32.64 -9.40
C GLY A 420 16.84 -33.78 -8.40
N PRO A 421 17.71 -33.90 -7.40
CA PRO A 421 17.57 -34.94 -6.36
C PRO A 421 16.35 -34.70 -5.48
N LEU A 422 15.74 -35.80 -5.08
CA LEU A 422 14.72 -35.87 -4.03
C LEU A 422 15.38 -36.34 -2.75
N ASP A 423 15.86 -35.45 -1.89
CA ASP A 423 16.70 -35.69 -0.76
C ASP A 423 16.01 -35.40 0.60
N GLU A 424 14.68 -35.60 0.65
CA GLU A 424 13.83 -35.22 1.78
C GLU A 424 13.83 -36.26 2.93
N SER A 425 14.38 -37.47 2.73
CA SER A 425 14.51 -38.49 3.77
C SER A 425 15.80 -39.32 3.61
N ALA A 426 16.20 -40.07 4.66
CA ALA A 426 17.36 -40.92 4.60
C ALA A 426 17.26 -42.01 3.51
N ALA A 427 16.06 -42.57 3.30
CA ALA A 427 15.82 -43.58 2.27
C ALA A 427 15.94 -43.00 0.85
N LEU A 428 15.40 -41.79 0.62
CA LEU A 428 15.52 -41.09 -0.66
C LEU A 428 16.98 -40.75 -1.00
N ILE A 429 17.74 -40.29 0.00
CA ILE A 429 19.16 -39.99 -0.13
C ILE A 429 19.96 -41.27 -0.41
N GLU A 430 19.66 -42.35 0.31
CA GLU A 430 20.30 -43.66 0.10
C GLU A 430 20.11 -44.19 -1.30
N ASN A 431 18.87 -44.12 -1.79
CA ASN A 431 18.49 -44.64 -3.10
C ASN A 431 18.82 -43.70 -4.28
N GLY A 432 19.30 -42.49 -3.98
CA GLY A 432 19.70 -41.50 -4.97
C GLY A 432 18.58 -41.08 -5.91
N VAL A 433 17.34 -41.01 -5.40
CA VAL A 433 16.14 -40.70 -6.20
C VAL A 433 16.21 -39.29 -6.77
N THR A 434 15.93 -39.16 -8.06
CA THR A 434 15.78 -37.88 -8.73
C THR A 434 14.34 -37.67 -9.20
N VAL A 435 13.95 -36.43 -9.42
CA VAL A 435 12.61 -36.08 -9.91
C VAL A 435 12.68 -35.06 -11.05
N ASP A 436 11.91 -35.32 -12.10
CA ASP A 436 11.57 -34.37 -13.15
C ASP A 436 10.10 -34.01 -13.03
N LEU A 437 9.80 -32.75 -12.70
CA LEU A 437 8.46 -32.24 -12.44
C LEU A 437 8.08 -31.15 -13.43
N LEU A 438 6.90 -31.29 -14.02
CA LEU A 438 6.19 -30.22 -14.73
C LEU A 438 4.87 -29.94 -14.00
N GLN A 439 4.68 -28.70 -13.56
CA GLN A 439 3.47 -28.27 -12.86
C GLN A 439 2.89 -27.01 -13.48
N ALA A 440 1.60 -27.01 -13.73
CA ALA A 440 0.82 -25.82 -14.09
C ALA A 440 -0.08 -25.42 -12.92
N GLY A 441 -0.13 -24.14 -12.61
CA GLY A 441 -0.96 -23.57 -11.56
C GLY A 441 -1.79 -22.41 -12.06
N ALA A 442 -2.93 -22.17 -11.44
CA ALA A 442 -3.76 -21.00 -11.66
C ALA A 442 -4.39 -20.53 -10.36
N ARG A 443 -4.41 -19.21 -10.16
CA ARG A 443 -5.07 -18.56 -9.05
C ARG A 443 -6.02 -17.50 -9.56
N ALA A 444 -7.27 -17.49 -9.09
CA ALA A 444 -8.27 -16.50 -9.41
C ALA A 444 -8.85 -15.87 -8.14
N ARG A 445 -9.18 -14.58 -8.20
CA ARG A 445 -10.03 -13.90 -7.22
C ARG A 445 -11.40 -13.67 -7.83
N LEU A 446 -12.44 -14.05 -7.09
CA LEU A 446 -13.84 -13.90 -7.48
C LEU A 446 -14.49 -12.89 -6.52
N GLY A 447 -14.60 -11.65 -7.00
CA GLY A 447 -14.99 -10.53 -6.15
C GLY A 447 -13.93 -10.18 -5.10
N SER A 448 -14.34 -9.52 -4.02
CA SER A 448 -13.44 -9.05 -2.95
C SER A 448 -13.07 -10.14 -1.93
N LYS A 449 -13.86 -11.21 -1.81
CA LYS A 449 -13.75 -12.17 -0.71
C LYS A 449 -13.29 -13.56 -1.13
N TRP A 450 -13.64 -14.03 -2.33
CA TRP A 450 -13.39 -15.41 -2.74
C TRP A 450 -12.06 -15.56 -3.49
N ARG A 451 -11.38 -16.67 -3.20
CA ARG A 451 -10.18 -17.12 -3.90
C ARG A 451 -10.34 -18.57 -4.35
N VAL A 452 -9.86 -18.85 -5.56
CA VAL A 452 -9.76 -20.21 -6.11
C VAL A 452 -8.33 -20.42 -6.60
N ASP A 453 -7.69 -21.47 -6.12
CA ASP A 453 -6.36 -21.90 -6.56
C ASP A 453 -6.47 -23.33 -7.09
N GLY A 454 -5.89 -23.62 -8.25
CA GLY A 454 -5.84 -24.97 -8.82
C GLY A 454 -4.44 -25.28 -9.35
N SER A 455 -4.05 -26.55 -9.28
CA SER A 455 -2.82 -27.00 -9.94
C SER A 455 -2.97 -28.40 -10.52
N ALA A 456 -2.18 -28.68 -11.55
CA ALA A 456 -1.99 -30.02 -12.11
C ALA A 456 -0.51 -30.24 -12.38
N SER A 457 -0.02 -31.47 -12.17
CA SER A 457 1.38 -31.79 -12.38
C SER A 457 1.58 -33.23 -12.89
N VAL A 458 2.68 -33.40 -13.61
CA VAL A 458 3.22 -34.71 -14.00
C VAL A 458 4.68 -34.73 -13.50
N ALA A 459 5.07 -35.83 -12.90
CA ALA A 459 6.44 -36.02 -12.45
C ALA A 459 6.95 -37.43 -12.82
N SER A 460 8.23 -37.52 -13.19
CA SER A 460 8.99 -38.76 -13.33
C SER A 460 9.96 -38.86 -12.14
N PHE A 461 10.00 -40.00 -11.52
CA PHE A 461 10.92 -40.32 -10.41
C PHE A 461 11.86 -41.41 -10.91
N ASP A 462 13.16 -41.18 -10.84
CA ASP A 462 14.17 -42.14 -11.20
C ASP A 462 14.94 -42.55 -9.95
N GLY A 463 14.82 -43.84 -9.58
CA GLY A 463 15.45 -44.48 -8.45
C GLY A 463 15.88 -45.89 -8.87
N SER A 464 15.36 -46.93 -8.19
CA SER A 464 15.56 -48.34 -8.61
C SER A 464 14.98 -48.63 -9.99
N GLU A 465 13.84 -48.00 -10.27
CA GLU A 465 13.17 -48.00 -11.58
C GLU A 465 12.53 -46.59 -11.79
N SER A 466 12.27 -46.28 -13.05
CA SER A 466 11.50 -45.07 -13.39
C SER A 466 10.02 -45.24 -13.03
N ASN A 467 9.44 -44.25 -12.35
CA ASN A 467 8.05 -44.24 -11.93
C ASN A 467 7.41 -42.87 -12.25
N ARG A 468 6.16 -42.88 -12.62
CA ARG A 468 5.44 -41.66 -13.03
C ARG A 468 4.32 -41.34 -12.10
N ARG A 469 4.19 -40.06 -11.75
CA ARG A 469 3.07 -39.52 -10.95
C ARG A 469 2.28 -38.49 -11.73
N VAL A 470 0.95 -38.56 -11.60
CA VAL A 470 0.02 -37.49 -12.00
C VAL A 470 -0.64 -36.96 -10.73
N ALA A 471 -0.73 -35.64 -10.61
CA ALA A 471 -1.34 -35.02 -9.44
C ALA A 471 -2.18 -33.80 -9.83
N GLY A 472 -3.23 -33.53 -9.03
CA GLY A 472 -4.03 -32.31 -9.12
C GLY A 472 -4.46 -31.82 -7.74
N SER A 473 -4.63 -30.51 -7.63
CA SER A 473 -5.19 -29.90 -6.40
C SER A 473 -6.13 -28.76 -6.72
N LEU A 474 -7.09 -28.52 -5.82
CA LEU A 474 -8.03 -27.42 -5.87
C LEU A 474 -8.21 -26.86 -4.47
N PHE A 475 -8.17 -25.56 -4.34
CA PHE A 475 -8.55 -24.82 -3.15
C PHE A 475 -9.60 -23.78 -3.51
N THR A 476 -10.63 -23.65 -2.70
CA THR A 476 -11.55 -22.53 -2.74
C THR A 476 -11.76 -22.01 -1.33
N GLY A 477 -11.70 -20.70 -1.14
CA GLY A 477 -11.83 -20.11 0.19
C GLY A 477 -12.32 -18.69 0.15
N ALA A 478 -12.78 -18.22 1.30
CA ALA A 478 -13.27 -16.86 1.48
C ALA A 478 -12.74 -16.26 2.76
N GLN A 479 -12.47 -14.96 2.71
CA GLN A 479 -12.21 -14.14 3.88
C GLN A 479 -13.54 -13.79 4.54
N VAL A 480 -13.77 -14.31 5.75
CA VAL A 480 -15.01 -14.09 6.52
C VAL A 480 -14.91 -12.78 7.31
N SER A 481 -13.72 -12.50 7.84
CA SER A 481 -13.38 -11.23 8.50
C SER A 481 -11.94 -10.86 8.20
N GLY A 482 -11.48 -9.67 8.59
CA GLY A 482 -10.09 -9.24 8.41
C GLY A 482 -9.04 -10.19 8.98
N SER A 483 -9.42 -11.06 9.93
CA SER A 483 -8.53 -11.98 10.63
C SER A 483 -8.86 -13.46 10.42
N PHE A 484 -9.92 -13.80 9.70
CA PHE A 484 -10.39 -15.18 9.61
C PHE A 484 -10.75 -15.59 8.19
N ASP A 485 -10.08 -16.62 7.69
CA ASP A 485 -10.28 -17.24 6.38
C ASP A 485 -10.81 -18.67 6.56
N VAL A 486 -11.73 -19.08 5.70
CA VAL A 486 -12.22 -20.47 5.61
C VAL A 486 -12.14 -20.95 4.16
N GLY A 487 -11.93 -22.25 3.97
CA GLY A 487 -11.83 -22.81 2.64
C GLY A 487 -12.02 -24.32 2.60
N LEU A 488 -12.09 -24.83 1.39
CA LEU A 488 -12.09 -26.24 1.08
C LEU A 488 -10.86 -26.54 0.22
N PHE A 489 -10.07 -27.50 0.63
CA PHE A 489 -8.93 -28.02 -0.10
C PHE A 489 -9.18 -29.46 -0.54
N ALA A 490 -8.82 -29.78 -1.78
CA ALA A 490 -8.82 -31.14 -2.29
C ALA A 490 -7.52 -31.38 -3.07
N ARG A 491 -6.95 -32.56 -2.94
CA ARG A 491 -5.80 -33.02 -3.72
C ARG A 491 -5.94 -34.49 -4.04
N ALA A 492 -5.54 -34.88 -5.24
CA ALA A 492 -5.40 -36.27 -5.62
C ALA A 492 -4.10 -36.48 -6.41
N PHE A 493 -3.50 -37.65 -6.24
CA PHE A 493 -2.38 -38.11 -7.06
C PHE A 493 -2.34 -39.64 -7.10
N GLY A 494 -1.63 -40.16 -8.11
CA GLY A 494 -1.37 -41.58 -8.24
C GLY A 494 -0.09 -41.83 -8.99
N PHE A 495 0.54 -42.96 -8.71
CA PHE A 495 1.75 -43.45 -9.35
C PHE A 495 1.45 -44.67 -10.23
N GLU A 496 2.26 -44.88 -11.25
CA GLU A 496 2.14 -46.03 -12.16
C GLU A 496 2.62 -47.33 -11.50
N LYS A 497 3.59 -47.23 -10.59
CA LYS A 497 4.20 -48.36 -9.88
C LYS A 497 4.26 -48.08 -8.38
N GLN A 498 4.36 -49.16 -7.59
CA GLN A 498 4.67 -49.08 -6.16
C GLN A 498 6.08 -49.66 -5.96
N LEU A 499 7.04 -48.82 -5.58
CA LEU A 499 8.44 -49.12 -5.46
C LEU A 499 8.90 -48.97 -4.01
N SER A 500 10.07 -49.50 -3.69
CA SER A 500 10.66 -49.40 -2.33
C SER A 500 11.71 -48.28 -2.24
N ASP A 501 11.63 -47.25 -3.03
CA ASP A 501 12.64 -46.22 -3.20
C ASP A 501 12.63 -45.16 -2.10
N GLY A 502 11.65 -45.22 -1.18
CA GLY A 502 11.59 -44.35 -0.01
C GLY A 502 10.70 -43.14 -0.17
N TYR A 503 9.90 -43.05 -1.25
CA TYR A 503 8.83 -42.11 -1.40
C TYR A 503 7.45 -42.80 -1.33
N PHE A 504 6.42 -42.01 -1.01
CA PHE A 504 5.04 -42.49 -0.93
C PHE A 504 4.43 -42.53 -2.33
N ASP A 505 4.17 -43.72 -2.84
CA ASP A 505 3.79 -44.00 -4.22
C ASP A 505 2.51 -44.86 -4.38
N PRO A 506 1.38 -44.45 -3.80
CA PRO A 506 0.10 -45.17 -3.96
C PRO A 506 -0.35 -45.13 -5.44
N ASP A 507 -1.11 -46.17 -5.83
CA ASP A 507 -1.83 -46.18 -7.09
C ASP A 507 -2.85 -45.04 -7.18
N LEU A 508 -3.48 -44.70 -6.05
CA LEU A 508 -4.35 -43.55 -5.87
C LEU A 508 -4.26 -43.03 -4.42
N TYR A 509 -4.11 -41.75 -4.28
CA TYR A 509 -4.28 -41.03 -3.02
C TYR A 509 -5.20 -39.83 -3.26
N TRP A 510 -6.16 -39.62 -2.40
CA TRP A 510 -6.87 -38.34 -2.37
C TRP A 510 -7.16 -37.90 -0.94
N ILE A 511 -7.28 -36.58 -0.78
CA ILE A 511 -7.62 -35.90 0.47
C ILE A 511 -8.55 -34.75 0.21
N THR A 512 -9.49 -34.51 1.14
CA THR A 512 -10.31 -33.30 1.19
C THR A 512 -10.29 -32.76 2.60
N GLU A 513 -10.02 -31.48 2.77
CA GLU A 513 -9.90 -30.80 4.06
C GLU A 513 -10.75 -29.53 4.08
N LEU A 514 -11.45 -29.30 5.19
CA LEU A 514 -12.04 -27.99 5.50
C LEU A 514 -10.97 -27.17 6.23
N THR A 515 -10.53 -26.08 5.62
CA THR A 515 -9.47 -25.25 6.17
C THR A 515 -10.02 -24.03 6.89
N ALA A 516 -9.43 -23.71 8.03
CA ALA A 516 -9.68 -22.49 8.78
C ALA A 516 -8.35 -21.89 9.19
N THR A 517 -8.15 -20.61 8.91
CA THR A 517 -6.95 -19.86 9.29
C THR A 517 -7.38 -18.61 10.03
N TRP A 518 -6.83 -18.41 11.23
CA TRP A 518 -6.97 -17.19 11.99
C TRP A 518 -5.59 -16.51 12.08
N SER A 519 -5.53 -15.24 11.75
CA SER A 519 -4.30 -14.45 11.81
C SER A 519 -4.56 -13.11 12.50
N SER A 520 -3.62 -12.66 13.30
CA SER A 520 -3.69 -11.37 13.98
C SER A 520 -2.29 -10.84 14.29
N GLY A 521 -2.21 -9.60 14.77
CA GLY A 521 -0.96 -8.99 15.18
C GLY A 521 -1.18 -7.93 16.25
N SER A 522 -0.18 -7.73 17.09
CA SER A 522 -0.18 -6.68 18.11
C SER A 522 1.24 -6.18 18.32
N GLY A 523 1.45 -4.88 18.12
CA GLY A 523 2.79 -4.29 18.16
C GLY A 523 3.72 -4.95 17.14
N ASN A 524 4.84 -5.49 17.61
CA ASN A 524 5.84 -6.15 16.78
C ASN A 524 5.56 -7.64 16.53
N TRP A 525 4.47 -8.17 17.10
CA TRP A 525 4.12 -9.57 16.99
C TRP A 525 3.10 -9.83 15.88
N ARG A 526 3.33 -10.88 15.10
CA ARG A 526 2.35 -11.48 14.18
C ARG A 526 2.20 -12.94 14.53
N TYR A 527 0.99 -13.46 14.46
CA TYR A 527 0.70 -14.85 14.73
C TYR A 527 -0.44 -15.36 13.86
N SER A 528 -0.36 -16.65 13.51
CA SER A 528 -1.45 -17.35 12.84
C SER A 528 -1.67 -18.73 13.46
N LEU A 529 -2.90 -19.19 13.37
CA LEU A 529 -3.29 -20.55 13.69
C LEU A 529 -4.10 -21.09 12.51
N ASP A 530 -3.78 -22.31 12.10
CA ASP A 530 -4.50 -23.03 11.06
C ASP A 530 -4.91 -24.40 11.54
N ALA A 531 -6.11 -24.81 11.09
CA ALA A 531 -6.67 -26.11 11.31
C ALA A 531 -7.36 -26.60 10.05
N ALA A 532 -7.18 -27.88 9.73
CA ALA A 532 -7.77 -28.47 8.55
C ALA A 532 -8.18 -29.94 8.86
N PRO A 533 -9.34 -30.15 9.49
CA PRO A 533 -9.95 -31.47 9.56
C PRO A 533 -10.38 -31.93 8.16
N GLY A 534 -10.24 -33.23 7.91
CA GLY A 534 -10.53 -33.78 6.61
C GLY A 534 -10.70 -35.27 6.58
N VAL A 535 -10.72 -35.79 5.38
CA VAL A 535 -10.76 -37.22 5.09
C VAL A 535 -9.79 -37.55 3.96
N GLN A 536 -9.17 -38.72 4.03
CA GLN A 536 -8.27 -39.22 2.98
C GLN A 536 -8.56 -40.68 2.66
N GLN A 537 -8.10 -41.09 1.48
CA GLN A 537 -8.07 -42.48 1.07
C GLN A 537 -6.71 -42.79 0.45
N VAL A 538 -6.12 -43.91 0.86
CA VAL A 538 -4.86 -44.45 0.32
C VAL A 538 -5.14 -45.74 -0.42
N GLY A 539 -4.77 -45.79 -1.69
CA GLY A 539 -5.07 -46.89 -2.61
C GLY A 539 -6.52 -46.84 -3.15
N GLY A 540 -6.72 -47.32 -4.39
CA GLY A 540 -8.00 -47.28 -5.07
C GLY A 540 -9.13 -48.09 -4.40
N GLY A 541 -8.80 -49.01 -3.50
CA GLY A 541 -9.73 -49.80 -2.69
C GLY A 541 -9.58 -49.60 -1.19
N GLY A 542 -8.79 -48.63 -0.74
CA GLY A 542 -8.52 -48.36 0.69
C GLY A 542 -9.74 -47.77 1.42
N GLU A 543 -9.76 -47.93 2.75
CA GLU A 543 -10.77 -47.29 3.59
C GLU A 543 -10.57 -45.80 3.67
N ILE A 544 -11.66 -45.05 3.80
CA ILE A 544 -11.63 -43.61 4.05
C ILE A 544 -11.30 -43.39 5.53
N SER A 545 -10.26 -42.66 5.82
CA SER A 545 -9.82 -42.32 7.17
C SER A 545 -9.94 -40.82 7.45
N ALA A 546 -10.26 -40.47 8.70
CA ALA A 546 -10.30 -39.09 9.14
C ALA A 546 -8.89 -38.55 9.30
N THR A 547 -8.69 -37.29 8.96
CA THR A 547 -7.41 -36.61 9.06
C THR A 547 -7.56 -35.28 9.78
N ILE A 548 -6.45 -34.84 10.34
CA ILE A 548 -6.32 -33.48 10.87
C ILE A 548 -4.95 -32.93 10.51
N ARG A 549 -4.95 -31.68 10.08
CA ARG A 549 -3.74 -30.87 9.97
C ARG A 549 -3.94 -29.62 10.81
N ALA A 550 -3.00 -29.30 11.68
CA ALA A 550 -3.03 -28.12 12.53
C ALA A 550 -1.65 -27.50 12.58
N GLY A 551 -1.61 -26.20 12.48
CA GLY A 551 -0.35 -25.47 12.46
C GLY A 551 -0.46 -24.10 13.13
N GLY A 552 0.68 -23.45 13.25
CA GLY A 552 0.74 -22.09 13.73
C GLY A 552 2.06 -21.44 13.41
N SER A 553 2.02 -20.13 13.35
CA SER A 553 3.22 -19.31 13.23
C SER A 553 3.22 -18.18 14.25
N LEU A 554 4.41 -17.85 14.73
CA LEU A 554 4.68 -16.70 15.58
C LEU A 554 5.86 -15.96 14.98
N ALA A 555 5.74 -14.67 14.76
CA ALA A 555 6.80 -13.84 14.23
C ALA A 555 6.95 -12.56 15.06
N TYR A 556 8.19 -12.20 15.35
CA TYR A 556 8.54 -10.97 16.05
C TYR A 556 9.41 -10.09 15.15
N SER A 557 8.91 -8.93 14.80
CA SER A 557 9.64 -7.92 14.04
C SER A 557 10.41 -7.01 15.01
N PHE A 558 11.72 -6.94 14.88
CA PHE A 558 12.59 -6.07 15.69
C PHE A 558 13.17 -4.90 14.89
N GLY A 559 12.60 -4.67 13.72
CA GLY A 559 12.89 -3.54 12.84
C GLY A 559 12.41 -3.80 11.42
N PRO A 560 12.44 -2.78 10.56
CA PRO A 560 12.05 -2.95 9.17
C PRO A 560 12.88 -4.05 8.48
N GLY A 561 12.19 -5.02 7.86
CA GLY A 561 12.84 -6.16 7.20
C GLY A 561 13.62 -7.11 8.12
N ARG A 562 13.41 -7.05 9.44
CA ARG A 562 14.10 -7.91 10.44
C ARG A 562 13.07 -8.63 11.28
N GLU A 563 13.06 -9.94 11.20
CA GLU A 563 12.05 -10.77 11.84
C GLU A 563 12.60 -12.11 12.29
N LEU A 564 12.22 -12.54 13.48
CA LEU A 564 12.40 -13.90 13.97
C LEU A 564 11.04 -14.62 13.86
N SER A 565 11.03 -15.83 13.29
CA SER A 565 9.82 -16.62 13.11
C SER A 565 9.95 -18.02 13.67
N LEU A 566 8.87 -18.51 14.28
CA LEU A 566 8.66 -19.90 14.67
C LEU A 566 7.44 -20.41 13.90
N ARG A 567 7.56 -21.61 13.32
CA ARG A 567 6.47 -22.30 12.63
C ARG A 567 6.35 -23.72 13.15
N THR A 568 5.12 -24.17 13.34
CA THR A 568 4.84 -25.54 13.74
C THR A 568 3.75 -26.12 12.86
N LEU A 569 3.84 -27.40 12.55
CA LEU A 569 2.83 -28.13 11.80
C LEU A 569 2.74 -29.55 12.34
N TYR A 570 1.53 -29.97 12.67
CA TYR A 570 1.15 -31.36 12.92
C TYR A 570 0.19 -31.83 11.84
N SER A 571 0.36 -33.06 11.36
CA SER A 571 -0.49 -33.61 10.30
C SER A 571 -0.63 -35.12 10.46
N THR A 572 -1.81 -35.64 10.17
CA THR A 572 -2.08 -37.07 10.02
C THR A 572 -2.31 -37.47 8.56
N THR A 573 -1.83 -36.64 7.61
CA THR A 573 -2.06 -36.84 6.17
C THR A 573 -0.82 -37.37 5.47
N GLY A 574 -0.98 -38.24 4.49
CA GLY A 574 0.10 -38.71 3.60
C GLY A 574 0.51 -37.72 2.52
N LEU A 575 0.51 -36.40 2.82
CA LEU A 575 0.88 -35.37 1.84
C LEU A 575 2.39 -35.22 1.62
N ASN A 576 3.19 -35.74 2.52
CA ASN A 576 4.66 -35.69 2.42
C ASN A 576 5.18 -36.76 1.46
N SER A 577 6.21 -36.44 0.71
CA SER A 577 6.82 -37.33 -0.28
C SER A 577 7.43 -38.60 0.30
N PHE A 578 7.72 -38.61 1.60
CA PHE A 578 8.32 -39.72 2.34
C PHE A 578 7.36 -40.42 3.34
N ALA A 579 6.06 -40.08 3.33
CA ALA A 579 5.09 -40.74 4.18
C ALA A 579 4.87 -42.19 3.75
N SER A 580 4.68 -43.10 4.73
CA SER A 580 4.39 -44.53 4.44
C SER A 580 2.96 -44.75 3.88
N GLY A 581 2.10 -43.74 3.97
CA GLY A 581 0.68 -43.86 3.61
C GLY A 581 -0.11 -44.75 4.57
N SER A 582 0.41 -45.08 5.75
CA SER A 582 -0.34 -45.80 6.78
C SER A 582 -1.52 -44.95 7.26
N GLN A 583 -2.63 -45.60 7.65
CA GLN A 583 -3.78 -44.91 8.23
C GLN A 583 -3.46 -44.16 9.53
N ASP A 584 -2.39 -44.58 10.24
CA ASP A 584 -1.92 -44.03 11.50
C ASP A 584 -0.74 -43.06 11.30
N TYR A 585 -0.46 -42.59 10.08
CA TYR A 585 0.62 -41.66 9.81
C TYR A 585 0.48 -40.38 10.62
N ARG A 586 1.57 -39.94 11.24
CA ARG A 586 1.67 -38.69 12.00
C ARG A 586 2.97 -37.98 11.63
N TYR A 587 2.88 -36.70 11.46
CA TYR A 587 4.00 -35.84 11.10
C TYR A 587 4.00 -34.60 11.96
N LEU A 588 5.16 -34.24 12.48
CA LEU A 588 5.40 -33.00 13.22
C LEU A 588 6.57 -32.25 12.58
N SER A 589 6.41 -30.95 12.38
CA SER A 589 7.54 -30.08 12.04
C SER A 589 7.59 -28.85 12.94
N VAL A 590 8.82 -28.41 13.23
CA VAL A 590 9.13 -27.18 13.97
C VAL A 590 10.24 -26.46 13.23
N GLY A 591 9.99 -25.23 12.80
CA GLY A 591 10.93 -24.40 12.07
C GLY A 591 11.20 -23.09 12.77
N LEU A 592 12.47 -22.70 12.84
CA LEU A 592 12.92 -21.39 13.26
C LEU A 592 13.55 -20.68 12.05
N GLY A 593 13.20 -19.45 11.82
CA GLY A 593 13.74 -18.64 10.74
C GLY A 593 14.07 -17.23 11.20
N LEU A 594 15.11 -16.66 10.63
CA LEU A 594 15.50 -15.27 10.81
C LEU A 594 15.48 -14.60 9.43
N THR A 595 14.76 -13.50 9.29
CA THR A 595 14.89 -12.62 8.13
C THR A 595 15.70 -11.40 8.52
N TRP A 596 16.71 -11.08 7.74
CA TRP A 596 17.55 -9.90 7.94
C TRP A 596 17.73 -9.16 6.63
N ALA A 597 17.02 -8.04 6.47
CA ALA A 597 17.25 -7.11 5.37
C ALA A 597 18.29 -6.06 5.76
N ALA A 598 19.23 -5.79 4.86
CA ALA A 598 20.17 -4.68 4.99
C ALA A 598 19.61 -3.46 4.23
N TYR A 599 19.75 -2.26 4.79
CA TYR A 599 19.34 -0.98 4.20
C TYR A 599 20.41 -0.49 3.23
#